data_6b855af8810ffcb570a53d72d3594896
#
_entry.id   6b855af8810ffcb570a53d72d3594896
#
_cell.length_a   1.000
_cell.length_b   1.000
_cell.length_c   1.000
_cell.angle_alpha   90.00
_cell.angle_beta   90.00
_cell.angle_gamma   90.00
#
_symmetry.space_group_name_H-M   'P 1'
#
loop_
_entity.id
_entity.type
_entity.pdbx_description
1 polymer ?
#
loop_
_entity_poly.entity_id
_entity_poly.type
_entity_poly.pdbx_seq_one_letter_code
_entity_poly.pdbx_strand_id
1 'polypeptide(L)'
;MAVRPDQPPVPAFRADSSPERLADELLLALARPRLTQEVCARVRDVLGTHGAGLDWGRFVDLAGRHGVLPLVGRNLIRHRLAQSDEGRPLAPYRWIYSYAYEGNRRRNQALADEYAKVLRAVDDAGIAYAIRKGQPLVDTVYGDPGARRVGDLDLLLRRDTLARVADALTDLGYAQGRQSQNGERIEPFDRRTQLFWRTKLTNVALPFVKLSHRDDVELFIIDPCTSLFQVSSGVEADVGDFLDRRVRRTVYGEPSFVMDRTDQLIDACVQLHVEATTLYYIEIGKDLTLLKFLELAELLRAADEDVAEEFRRRVDVYDCAGSVAWALHHTALLYPDAVPAALADGFPVADAATLDEYGAFDGQVHRWESDFTTRLFDPARNKDVTARSNVPGPRAAV
;
A
#
# COMPACT_ATOMS: atom_id res chain seq x y z
N MET A 1 -32.41 -18.37 8.01
CA MET A 1 -30.95 -18.53 8.13
C MET A 1 -30.32 -17.39 7.33
N ALA A 2 -29.93 -16.30 7.97
CA ALA A 2 -29.34 -15.14 7.30
C ALA A 2 -27.93 -15.53 6.84
N VAL A 3 -27.69 -15.45 5.54
CA VAL A 3 -26.34 -15.59 4.95
C VAL A 3 -25.50 -14.46 5.52
N ARG A 4 -24.42 -14.79 6.23
CA ARG A 4 -23.45 -13.80 6.71
C ARG A 4 -22.80 -13.13 5.48
N PRO A 5 -22.69 -11.80 5.43
CA PRO A 5 -22.11 -11.08 4.30
C PRO A 5 -20.58 -11.22 4.16
N ASP A 6 -19.95 -12.15 4.85
CA ASP A 6 -18.50 -12.17 5.11
C ASP A 6 -17.68 -13.17 4.28
N GLN A 7 -18.22 -13.77 3.22
CA GLN A 7 -17.43 -14.70 2.40
C GLN A 7 -17.03 -14.05 1.08
N PRO A 8 -15.72 -13.74 0.87
CA PRO A 8 -15.25 -13.28 -0.42
C PRO A 8 -15.48 -14.35 -1.50
N PRO A 9 -15.83 -13.96 -2.74
CA PRO A 9 -16.02 -14.91 -3.82
C PRO A 9 -14.75 -15.74 -4.04
N VAL A 10 -14.93 -16.98 -4.38
CA VAL A 10 -13.83 -17.89 -4.71
C VAL A 10 -13.18 -17.39 -6.01
N PRO A 11 -11.86 -17.25 -6.06
CA PRO A 11 -11.17 -16.86 -7.28
C PRO A 11 -11.56 -17.80 -8.43
N ALA A 12 -11.86 -17.21 -9.58
CA ALA A 12 -12.23 -17.98 -10.76
C ALA A 12 -10.98 -18.51 -11.45
N PHE A 13 -10.47 -19.66 -11.00
CA PHE A 13 -9.47 -20.40 -11.78
C PHE A 13 -10.14 -20.98 -13.03
N ARG A 14 -9.56 -20.71 -14.20
CA ARG A 14 -10.06 -21.26 -15.47
C ARG A 14 -9.28 -22.51 -15.81
N ALA A 15 -9.97 -23.55 -16.26
CA ALA A 15 -9.34 -24.83 -16.59
C ALA A 15 -8.36 -24.75 -17.77
N ASP A 16 -8.48 -23.71 -18.60
CA ASP A 16 -7.68 -23.44 -19.80
C ASP A 16 -6.65 -22.31 -19.60
N SER A 17 -6.41 -21.88 -18.36
CA SER A 17 -5.42 -20.83 -18.07
C SER A 17 -4.01 -21.29 -18.43
N SER A 18 -3.23 -20.38 -19.08
CA SER A 18 -1.80 -20.61 -19.26
C SER A 18 -1.06 -20.66 -17.92
N PRO A 19 0.14 -21.26 -17.84
CA PRO A 19 0.92 -21.29 -16.59
C PRO A 19 1.14 -19.91 -15.97
N GLU A 20 1.35 -18.87 -16.78
CA GLU A 20 1.52 -17.49 -16.33
C GLU A 20 0.23 -16.96 -15.72
N ARG A 21 -0.89 -17.12 -16.43
CA ARG A 21 -2.20 -16.68 -15.94
C ARG A 21 -2.61 -17.42 -14.68
N LEU A 22 -2.28 -18.69 -14.59
CA LEU A 22 -2.54 -19.49 -13.39
C LEU A 22 -1.75 -18.97 -12.19
N ALA A 23 -0.50 -18.49 -12.40
CA ALA A 23 0.31 -17.86 -11.36
C ALA A 23 -0.35 -16.55 -10.87
N ASP A 24 -0.89 -15.72 -11.78
CA ASP A 24 -1.58 -14.48 -11.46
C ASP A 24 -2.87 -14.75 -10.64
N GLU A 25 -3.67 -15.73 -11.07
CA GLU A 25 -4.90 -16.16 -10.39
C GLU A 25 -4.61 -16.74 -8.99
N LEU A 26 -3.56 -17.55 -8.87
CA LEU A 26 -3.10 -18.10 -7.59
C LEU A 26 -2.63 -17.01 -6.64
N LEU A 27 -1.92 -15.99 -7.16
CA LEU A 27 -1.50 -14.84 -6.37
C LEU A 27 -2.69 -14.08 -5.80
N LEU A 28 -3.70 -13.78 -6.62
CA LEU A 28 -4.94 -13.12 -6.18
C LEU A 28 -5.70 -13.95 -5.12
N ALA A 29 -5.72 -15.26 -5.29
CA ALA A 29 -6.36 -16.16 -4.33
C ALA A 29 -5.67 -16.17 -2.97
N LEU A 30 -4.33 -16.17 -2.97
CA LEU A 30 -3.51 -16.24 -1.76
C LEU A 30 -3.23 -14.89 -1.12
N ALA A 31 -3.31 -13.78 -1.87
CA ALA A 31 -3.11 -12.43 -1.35
C ALA A 31 -4.38 -11.92 -0.64
N ARG A 32 -4.79 -12.59 0.43
CA ARG A 32 -5.93 -12.23 1.28
C ARG A 32 -5.58 -12.40 2.75
N PRO A 33 -5.97 -11.48 3.64
CA PRO A 33 -5.69 -11.59 5.07
C PRO A 33 -6.35 -12.82 5.71
N ARG A 34 -7.50 -13.23 5.17
CA ARG A 34 -8.26 -14.41 5.60
C ARG A 34 -8.62 -15.27 4.40
N LEU A 35 -8.35 -16.57 4.51
CA LEU A 35 -8.79 -17.55 3.52
C LEU A 35 -9.96 -18.36 4.08
N THR A 36 -11.02 -18.49 3.29
CA THR A 36 -12.13 -19.40 3.60
C THR A 36 -11.72 -20.86 3.32
N GLN A 37 -12.43 -21.80 3.90
CA GLN A 37 -12.21 -23.23 3.60
C GLN A 37 -12.39 -23.53 2.11
N GLU A 38 -13.33 -22.88 1.46
CA GLU A 38 -13.60 -23.02 0.04
C GLU A 38 -12.41 -22.55 -0.81
N VAL A 39 -11.85 -21.35 -0.53
CA VAL A 39 -10.64 -20.86 -1.20
C VAL A 39 -9.48 -21.82 -0.97
N CYS A 40 -9.29 -22.30 0.26
CA CYS A 40 -8.22 -23.25 0.58
C CYS A 40 -8.39 -24.57 -0.20
N ALA A 41 -9.61 -25.13 -0.29
CA ALA A 41 -9.88 -26.33 -1.04
C ALA A 41 -9.57 -26.13 -2.53
N ARG A 42 -10.01 -25.03 -3.11
CA ARG A 42 -9.80 -24.71 -4.52
C ARG A 42 -8.32 -24.48 -4.84
N VAL A 43 -7.58 -23.75 -4.00
CA VAL A 43 -6.13 -23.57 -4.15
C VAL A 43 -5.41 -24.92 -4.09
N ARG A 44 -5.80 -25.82 -3.18
CA ARG A 44 -5.21 -27.16 -3.06
C ARG A 44 -5.45 -28.01 -4.30
N ASP A 45 -6.66 -27.96 -4.85
CA ASP A 45 -7.03 -28.64 -6.10
C ASP A 45 -6.20 -28.15 -7.29
N VAL A 46 -6.10 -26.82 -7.45
CA VAL A 46 -5.28 -26.20 -8.51
C VAL A 46 -3.81 -26.57 -8.36
N LEU A 47 -3.26 -26.50 -7.17
CA LEU A 47 -1.87 -26.89 -6.92
C LEU A 47 -1.62 -28.38 -7.14
N GLY A 48 -2.59 -29.23 -6.77
CA GLY A 48 -2.52 -30.68 -7.00
C GLY A 48 -2.54 -31.05 -8.47
N THR A 49 -3.31 -30.32 -9.28
CA THR A 49 -3.52 -30.61 -10.70
C THR A 49 -2.48 -29.92 -11.58
N HIS A 50 -2.15 -28.66 -11.30
CA HIS A 50 -1.37 -27.80 -12.18
C HIS A 50 -0.04 -27.32 -11.58
N GLY A 51 0.22 -27.57 -10.28
CA GLY A 51 1.37 -27.03 -9.57
C GLY A 51 2.73 -27.37 -10.18
N ALA A 52 2.85 -28.54 -10.81
CA ALA A 52 4.10 -28.96 -11.48
C ALA A 52 4.41 -28.16 -12.75
N GLY A 53 3.39 -27.63 -13.42
CA GLY A 53 3.52 -26.80 -14.65
C GLY A 53 3.43 -25.29 -14.41
N LEU A 54 3.20 -24.87 -13.16
CA LEU A 54 3.06 -23.45 -12.82
C LEU A 54 4.42 -22.73 -12.86
N ASP A 55 4.47 -21.53 -13.40
CA ASP A 55 5.65 -20.67 -13.36
C ASP A 55 5.88 -20.09 -11.95
N TRP A 56 6.57 -20.86 -11.13
CA TRP A 56 6.88 -20.47 -9.74
C TRP A 56 7.89 -19.32 -9.65
N GLY A 57 8.74 -19.14 -10.66
CA GLY A 57 9.66 -18.01 -10.72
C GLY A 57 8.87 -16.70 -10.83
N ARG A 58 7.97 -16.66 -11.80
CA ARG A 58 7.01 -15.55 -11.98
C ARG A 58 6.15 -15.33 -10.74
N PHE A 59 5.61 -16.40 -10.13
CA PHE A 59 4.77 -16.30 -8.94
C PHE A 59 5.50 -15.60 -7.77
N VAL A 60 6.74 -15.98 -7.49
CA VAL A 60 7.54 -15.37 -6.41
C VAL A 60 7.91 -13.93 -6.74
N ASP A 61 8.32 -13.66 -8.00
CA ASP A 61 8.62 -12.30 -8.47
C ASP A 61 7.42 -11.36 -8.30
N LEU A 62 6.26 -11.77 -8.79
CA LEU A 62 5.02 -11.01 -8.64
C LEU A 62 4.63 -10.79 -7.17
N ALA A 63 4.70 -11.84 -6.35
CA ALA A 63 4.38 -11.74 -4.92
C ALA A 63 5.32 -10.77 -4.19
N GLY A 64 6.60 -10.76 -4.55
CA GLY A 64 7.62 -9.83 -4.06
C GLY A 64 7.32 -8.40 -4.50
N ARG A 65 7.20 -8.17 -5.80
CA ARG A 65 6.93 -6.87 -6.41
C ARG A 65 5.64 -6.22 -5.90
N HIS A 66 4.61 -7.01 -5.70
CA HIS A 66 3.32 -6.57 -5.16
C HIS A 66 3.29 -6.41 -3.64
N GLY A 67 4.40 -6.69 -2.94
CA GLY A 67 4.49 -6.54 -1.48
C GLY A 67 3.70 -7.57 -0.68
N VAL A 68 3.19 -8.64 -1.33
CA VAL A 68 2.31 -9.64 -0.70
C VAL A 68 3.01 -10.98 -0.41
N LEU A 69 4.29 -11.13 -0.72
CA LEU A 69 5.03 -12.38 -0.51
C LEU A 69 4.97 -12.90 0.94
N PRO A 70 5.09 -12.07 1.99
CA PRO A 70 4.94 -12.52 3.37
C PRO A 70 3.52 -13.05 3.68
N LEU A 71 2.50 -12.39 3.16
CA LEU A 71 1.09 -12.79 3.32
C LEU A 71 0.82 -14.13 2.64
N VAL A 72 1.24 -14.26 1.38
CA VAL A 72 1.15 -15.49 0.59
C VAL A 72 1.90 -16.63 1.28
N GLY A 73 3.11 -16.36 1.75
CA GLY A 73 3.93 -17.31 2.50
C GLY A 73 3.23 -17.80 3.76
N ARG A 74 2.69 -16.87 4.56
CA ARG A 74 1.86 -17.21 5.73
C ARG A 74 0.70 -18.14 5.37
N ASN A 75 -0.04 -17.79 4.31
CA ASN A 75 -1.23 -18.53 3.91
C ASN A 75 -0.88 -19.93 3.40
N LEU A 76 0.16 -20.08 2.58
CA LEU A 76 0.66 -21.39 2.12
C LEU A 76 1.05 -22.30 3.29
N ILE A 77 1.71 -21.75 4.31
CA ILE A 77 2.19 -22.51 5.47
C ILE A 77 1.06 -22.80 6.47
N ARG A 78 0.33 -21.76 6.90
CA ARG A 78 -0.70 -21.86 7.94
C ARG A 78 -1.84 -22.78 7.54
N HIS A 79 -2.25 -22.73 6.28
CA HIS A 79 -3.32 -23.56 5.74
C HIS A 79 -2.83 -24.86 5.11
N ARG A 80 -1.51 -25.17 5.24
CA ARG A 80 -0.87 -26.37 4.68
C ARG A 80 -1.12 -26.56 3.19
N LEU A 81 -1.20 -25.47 2.42
CA LEU A 81 -1.48 -25.50 0.99
C LEU A 81 -0.27 -25.88 0.15
N ALA A 82 0.94 -25.75 0.69
CA ALA A 82 2.19 -26.13 0.01
C ALA A 82 2.42 -27.65 -0.07
N GLN A 83 1.54 -28.47 0.52
CA GLN A 83 1.65 -29.93 0.58
C GLN A 83 0.28 -30.60 0.41
N SER A 84 0.27 -31.80 -0.21
CA SER A 84 -0.91 -32.65 -0.21
C SER A 84 -1.16 -33.25 1.18
N ASP A 85 -2.30 -33.90 1.35
CA ASP A 85 -2.64 -34.60 2.60
C ASP A 85 -1.67 -35.76 2.91
N GLU A 86 -1.04 -36.39 1.86
CA GLU A 86 -0.01 -37.41 1.98
C GLU A 86 1.42 -36.79 2.18
N GLY A 87 1.52 -35.48 2.30
CA GLY A 87 2.79 -34.77 2.52
C GLY A 87 3.64 -34.54 1.25
N ARG A 88 3.09 -34.79 0.05
CA ARG A 88 3.80 -34.48 -1.19
C ARG A 88 3.90 -32.95 -1.38
N PRO A 89 5.04 -32.42 -1.82
CA PRO A 89 5.16 -31.00 -2.12
C PRO A 89 4.23 -30.60 -3.28
N LEU A 90 3.38 -29.60 -3.06
CA LEU A 90 2.52 -28.97 -4.09
C LEU A 90 3.13 -27.63 -4.56
N ALA A 91 3.83 -26.92 -3.67
CA ALA A 91 4.61 -25.73 -3.99
C ALA A 91 6.09 -26.03 -3.73
N PRO A 92 7.01 -25.67 -4.68
CA PRO A 92 8.44 -25.87 -4.50
C PRO A 92 8.99 -24.91 -3.43
N TYR A 93 10.18 -25.26 -2.91
CA TYR A 93 10.97 -24.37 -2.05
C TYR A 93 10.17 -23.76 -0.88
N ARG A 94 9.38 -24.55 -0.18
CA ARG A 94 8.54 -24.12 0.95
C ARG A 94 9.26 -23.20 1.94
N TRP A 95 10.57 -23.36 2.12
CA TRP A 95 11.40 -22.55 3.01
C TRP A 95 11.46 -21.07 2.59
N ILE A 96 11.37 -20.72 1.29
CA ILE A 96 11.32 -19.33 0.81
C ILE A 96 10.12 -18.62 1.43
N TYR A 97 8.95 -19.23 1.41
CA TYR A 97 7.73 -18.67 1.95
C TYR A 97 7.76 -18.51 3.47
N SER A 98 8.32 -19.52 4.17
CA SER A 98 8.55 -19.41 5.61
C SER A 98 9.49 -18.27 5.97
N TYR A 99 10.58 -18.13 5.26
CA TYR A 99 11.58 -17.10 5.52
C TYR A 99 11.07 -15.71 5.15
N ALA A 100 10.29 -15.57 4.08
CA ALA A 100 9.66 -14.32 3.72
C ALA A 100 8.72 -13.83 4.84
N TYR A 101 7.90 -14.73 5.39
CA TYR A 101 6.99 -14.41 6.50
C TYR A 101 7.76 -14.10 7.79
N GLU A 102 8.64 -14.99 8.24
CA GLU A 102 9.36 -14.83 9.51
C GLU A 102 10.37 -13.68 9.48
N GLY A 103 11.06 -13.48 8.34
CA GLY A 103 11.94 -12.34 8.15
C GLY A 103 11.17 -11.01 8.20
N ASN A 104 10.01 -10.96 7.53
CA ASN A 104 9.15 -9.77 7.59
C ASN A 104 8.61 -9.52 9.01
N ARG A 105 8.26 -10.57 9.76
CA ARG A 105 7.79 -10.45 11.15
C ARG A 105 8.87 -9.83 12.04
N ARG A 106 10.12 -10.31 11.95
CA ARG A 106 11.26 -9.77 12.71
C ARG A 106 11.55 -8.32 12.32
N ARG A 107 11.54 -8.05 11.01
CA ARG A 107 11.73 -6.71 10.49
C ARG A 107 10.66 -5.74 11.00
N ASN A 108 9.40 -6.12 10.94
CA ASN A 108 8.30 -5.29 11.44
C ASN A 108 8.38 -5.06 12.94
N GLN A 109 8.86 -6.03 13.72
CA GLN A 109 9.11 -5.83 15.16
C GLN A 109 10.20 -4.76 15.38
N ALA A 110 11.29 -4.79 14.61
CA ALA A 110 12.34 -3.78 14.71
C ALA A 110 11.83 -2.37 14.34
N LEU A 111 10.98 -2.27 13.31
CA LEU A 111 10.30 -1.02 12.95
C LEU A 111 9.37 -0.55 14.07
N ALA A 112 8.61 -1.46 14.66
CA ALA A 112 7.70 -1.15 15.78
C ALA A 112 8.47 -0.57 16.98
N ASP A 113 9.58 -1.20 17.37
CA ASP A 113 10.42 -0.77 18.49
C ASP A 113 11.02 0.64 18.28
N GLU A 114 11.34 0.99 17.03
CA GLU A 114 11.88 2.31 16.72
C GLU A 114 10.78 3.36 16.54
N TYR A 115 9.70 3.02 15.81
CA TYR A 115 8.61 3.97 15.56
C TYR A 115 7.80 4.30 16.82
N ALA A 116 7.75 3.39 17.80
CA ALA A 116 7.22 3.69 19.13
C ALA A 116 7.95 4.86 19.79
N LYS A 117 9.29 4.97 19.63
CA LYS A 117 10.06 6.10 20.16
C LYS A 117 9.72 7.40 19.44
N VAL A 118 9.56 7.35 18.12
CA VAL A 118 9.15 8.50 17.32
C VAL A 118 7.78 9.01 17.74
N LEU A 119 6.80 8.11 17.89
CA LEU A 119 5.44 8.48 18.28
C LEU A 119 5.40 9.12 19.67
N ARG A 120 6.16 8.58 20.63
CA ARG A 120 6.31 9.21 21.95
C ARG A 120 6.93 10.61 21.84
N ALA A 121 8.03 10.76 21.11
CA ALA A 121 8.70 12.06 20.99
C ALA A 121 7.81 13.14 20.35
N VAL A 122 7.00 12.77 19.35
CA VAL A 122 6.04 13.68 18.70
C VAL A 122 4.89 14.05 19.65
N ASP A 123 4.42 13.06 20.45
CA ASP A 123 3.36 13.27 21.45
C ASP A 123 3.86 14.14 22.62
N ASP A 124 5.04 13.84 23.16
CA ASP A 124 5.70 14.62 24.23
C ASP A 124 6.00 16.08 23.80
N ALA A 125 6.29 16.28 22.53
CA ALA A 125 6.43 17.63 21.95
C ALA A 125 5.08 18.34 21.81
N GLY A 126 3.93 17.72 22.12
CA GLY A 126 2.59 18.29 21.99
C GLY A 126 2.24 18.62 20.53
N ILE A 127 2.70 17.82 19.58
CA ILE A 127 2.43 18.00 18.15
C ILE A 127 1.20 17.20 17.77
N ALA A 128 0.19 17.87 17.19
CA ALA A 128 -0.96 17.17 16.64
C ALA A 128 -0.56 16.42 15.37
N TYR A 129 -0.85 15.12 15.34
CA TYR A 129 -0.58 14.23 14.21
C TYR A 129 -1.66 13.17 14.04
N ALA A 130 -1.69 12.54 12.87
CA ALA A 130 -2.37 11.27 12.65
C ALA A 130 -1.47 10.36 11.81
N ILE A 131 -1.37 9.08 12.22
CA ILE A 131 -0.72 8.07 11.38
C ILE A 131 -1.64 7.81 10.19
N ARG A 132 -1.08 7.90 8.98
CA ARG A 132 -1.78 7.57 7.74
C ARG A 132 -1.75 6.05 7.53
N LYS A 133 -1.79 5.62 6.34
CA LYS A 133 -1.73 4.26 5.81
C LYS A 133 -0.78 3.31 6.60
N GLY A 134 -0.80 2.06 6.25
CA GLY A 134 0.24 1.08 6.60
C GLY A 134 0.12 0.50 7.99
N GLN A 135 0.67 1.16 8.96
CA GLN A 135 0.82 0.65 10.33
C GLN A 135 -0.51 0.33 11.02
N PRO A 136 -1.52 1.20 11.00
CA PRO A 136 -2.82 0.89 11.60
C PRO A 136 -3.49 -0.34 11.01
N LEU A 137 -3.20 -0.67 9.74
CA LEU A 137 -3.78 -1.82 9.05
C LEU A 137 -3.18 -3.15 9.51
N VAL A 138 -1.95 -3.16 10.07
CA VAL A 138 -1.35 -4.39 10.60
C VAL A 138 -2.25 -5.04 11.64
N ASP A 139 -2.80 -4.24 12.56
CA ASP A 139 -3.66 -4.75 13.63
C ASP A 139 -5.12 -4.89 13.19
N THR A 140 -5.64 -3.93 12.40
CA THR A 140 -7.07 -3.87 12.07
C THR A 140 -7.47 -4.78 10.90
N VAL A 141 -6.59 -4.97 9.93
CA VAL A 141 -6.85 -5.78 8.72
C VAL A 141 -6.20 -7.16 8.83
N TYR A 142 -4.91 -7.19 9.13
CA TYR A 142 -4.14 -8.44 9.08
C TYR A 142 -4.17 -9.24 10.39
N GLY A 143 -4.19 -8.56 11.55
CA GLY A 143 -4.10 -9.18 12.86
C GLY A 143 -2.82 -10.02 13.06
N ASP A 144 -1.78 -9.74 12.27
CA ASP A 144 -0.54 -10.52 12.20
C ASP A 144 0.60 -9.64 11.69
N PRO A 145 1.59 -9.31 12.52
CA PRO A 145 2.69 -8.40 12.15
C PRO A 145 3.61 -8.97 11.06
N GLY A 146 3.60 -10.27 10.84
CA GLY A 146 4.40 -10.90 9.78
C GLY A 146 3.77 -10.89 8.39
N ALA A 147 2.45 -10.66 8.31
CA ALA A 147 1.70 -10.81 7.06
C ALA A 147 1.85 -9.61 6.13
N ARG A 148 1.99 -8.40 6.66
CA ARG A 148 2.11 -7.16 5.89
C ARG A 148 3.54 -6.62 5.93
N ARG A 149 4.11 -6.29 4.77
CA ARG A 149 5.38 -5.56 4.73
C ARG A 149 5.14 -4.10 5.08
N VAL A 150 5.74 -3.64 6.18
CA VAL A 150 5.76 -2.23 6.60
C VAL A 150 7.04 -1.58 6.07
N GLY A 151 7.00 -0.34 5.65
CA GLY A 151 8.16 0.43 5.19
C GLY A 151 8.48 1.60 6.10
N ASP A 152 7.84 2.69 5.81
CA ASP A 152 7.94 4.02 6.41
C ASP A 152 6.85 4.25 7.47
N LEU A 153 7.00 5.29 8.25
CA LEU A 153 5.96 5.84 9.12
C LEU A 153 5.47 7.17 8.54
N ASP A 154 4.26 7.14 7.96
CA ASP A 154 3.63 8.33 7.40
C ASP A 154 2.87 9.09 8.49
N LEU A 155 3.25 10.34 8.75
CA LEU A 155 2.61 11.22 9.72
C LEU A 155 1.92 12.38 9.02
N LEU A 156 0.60 12.49 9.15
CA LEU A 156 -0.16 13.65 8.74
C LEU A 156 0.00 14.74 9.81
N LEU A 157 0.43 15.93 9.42
CA LEU A 157 0.89 16.99 10.29
C LEU A 157 0.48 18.36 9.74
N ARG A 158 0.29 19.34 10.62
CA ARG A 158 0.19 20.74 10.17
C ARG A 158 1.55 21.24 9.68
N ARG A 159 1.56 22.00 8.60
CA ARG A 159 2.79 22.54 8.00
C ARG A 159 3.59 23.41 8.99
N ASP A 160 2.92 24.16 9.85
CA ASP A 160 3.53 25.04 10.86
C ASP A 160 4.23 24.24 11.99
N THR A 161 3.98 22.95 12.12
CA THR A 161 4.63 22.08 13.12
C THR A 161 5.89 21.39 12.60
N LEU A 162 6.19 21.46 11.30
CA LEU A 162 7.30 20.71 10.69
C LEU A 162 8.67 21.00 11.31
N ALA A 163 8.93 22.24 11.75
CA ALA A 163 10.19 22.58 12.42
C ALA A 163 10.32 21.82 13.76
N ARG A 164 9.27 21.80 14.55
CA ARG A 164 9.24 21.08 15.84
C ARG A 164 9.35 19.56 15.65
N VAL A 165 8.74 19.02 14.58
CA VAL A 165 8.91 17.61 14.20
C VAL A 165 10.37 17.34 13.83
N ALA A 166 11.00 18.23 13.06
CA ALA A 166 12.41 18.11 12.70
C ALA A 166 13.33 18.09 13.92
N ASP A 167 13.09 18.96 14.91
CA ASP A 167 13.85 18.99 16.16
C ASP A 167 13.69 17.65 16.91
N ALA A 168 12.46 17.20 17.14
CA ALA A 168 12.19 15.95 17.85
C ALA A 168 12.79 14.71 17.14
N LEU A 169 12.77 14.67 15.82
CA LEU A 169 13.37 13.59 15.04
C LEU A 169 14.90 13.65 15.04
N THR A 170 15.47 14.86 15.00
CA THR A 170 16.93 15.06 15.07
C THR A 170 17.47 14.58 16.41
N ASP A 171 16.80 14.84 17.51
CA ASP A 171 17.15 14.35 18.86
C ASP A 171 17.16 12.82 18.94
N LEU A 172 16.35 12.15 18.12
CA LEU A 172 16.33 10.69 17.97
C LEU A 172 17.39 10.16 16.97
N GLY A 173 18.19 11.05 16.35
CA GLY A 173 19.23 10.69 15.38
C GLY A 173 18.75 10.55 13.93
N TYR A 174 17.58 11.07 13.59
CA TYR A 174 17.12 11.15 12.20
C TYR A 174 17.70 12.40 11.51
N ALA A 175 17.90 12.30 10.20
CA ALA A 175 18.31 13.41 9.35
C ALA A 175 17.53 13.39 8.02
N GLN A 176 17.31 14.58 7.43
CA GLN A 176 16.79 14.67 6.06
C GLN A 176 17.91 14.43 5.05
N GLY A 177 17.84 13.29 4.37
CA GLY A 177 18.89 12.90 3.44
C GLY A 177 18.61 11.53 2.80
N ARG A 178 19.63 11.01 2.15
CA ARG A 178 19.64 9.67 1.57
C ARG A 178 20.83 8.89 2.13
N GLN A 179 20.70 7.57 2.13
CA GLN A 179 21.82 6.71 2.46
C GLN A 179 22.92 6.84 1.40
N SER A 180 24.18 6.90 1.83
CA SER A 180 25.34 6.86 0.95
C SER A 180 25.43 5.50 0.22
N GLN A 181 26.16 5.47 -0.91
CA GLN A 181 26.31 4.23 -1.70
C GLN A 181 26.88 3.05 -0.89
N ASN A 182 27.77 3.33 0.05
CA ASN A 182 28.37 2.30 0.92
C ASN A 182 27.51 1.98 2.17
N GLY A 183 26.35 2.61 2.32
CA GLY A 183 25.44 2.35 3.44
C GLY A 183 25.85 2.94 4.79
N GLU A 184 26.98 3.65 4.90
CA GLU A 184 27.59 3.99 6.20
C GLU A 184 27.12 5.32 6.79
N ARG A 185 26.54 6.20 5.99
CA ARG A 185 26.09 7.52 6.44
C ARG A 185 24.87 8.03 5.70
N ILE A 186 24.22 9.03 6.29
CA ILE A 186 23.15 9.79 5.62
C ILE A 186 23.80 11.04 4.98
N GLU A 187 23.60 11.19 3.67
CA GLU A 187 24.02 12.36 2.90
C GLU A 187 22.85 13.33 2.77
N PRO A 188 22.98 14.60 3.16
CA PRO A 188 21.92 15.58 3.02
C PRO A 188 21.46 15.73 1.58
N PHE A 189 20.17 16.00 1.37
CA PHE A 189 19.66 16.35 0.04
C PHE A 189 20.29 17.66 -0.45
N ASP A 190 20.60 17.73 -1.73
CA ASP A 190 21.09 18.94 -2.36
C ASP A 190 20.04 20.07 -2.36
N ARG A 191 20.49 21.30 -2.57
CA ARG A 191 19.62 22.48 -2.55
C ARG A 191 18.52 22.44 -3.61
N ARG A 192 18.77 21.83 -4.77
CA ARG A 192 17.79 21.70 -5.85
C ARG A 192 16.65 20.79 -5.42
N THR A 193 16.96 19.64 -4.84
CA THR A 193 15.99 18.69 -4.28
C THR A 193 15.17 19.35 -3.18
N GLN A 194 15.82 20.00 -2.20
CA GLN A 194 15.12 20.69 -1.12
C GLN A 194 14.16 21.77 -1.62
N LEU A 195 14.59 22.58 -2.60
CA LEU A 195 13.76 23.64 -3.17
C LEU A 195 12.57 23.07 -3.93
N PHE A 196 12.80 22.04 -4.75
CA PHE A 196 11.73 21.38 -5.53
C PHE A 196 10.63 20.81 -4.62
N TRP A 197 11.01 20.05 -3.60
CA TRP A 197 10.06 19.47 -2.66
C TRP A 197 9.27 20.53 -1.90
N ARG A 198 9.93 21.59 -1.47
CA ARG A 198 9.27 22.69 -0.74
C ARG A 198 8.29 23.49 -1.61
N THR A 199 8.52 23.57 -2.93
CA THR A 199 7.74 24.45 -3.82
C THR A 199 6.78 23.69 -4.74
N LYS A 200 7.07 22.44 -5.07
CA LYS A 200 6.30 21.64 -6.03
C LYS A 200 5.57 20.45 -5.40
N LEU A 201 6.11 19.85 -4.35
CA LEU A 201 5.51 18.73 -3.65
C LEU A 201 5.07 19.18 -2.23
N THR A 202 4.20 20.18 -2.20
CA THR A 202 3.85 20.84 -0.93
C THR A 202 2.95 20.01 -0.02
N ASN A 203 2.42 18.89 -0.49
CA ASN A 203 1.64 17.93 0.31
C ASN A 203 2.50 17.01 1.18
N VAL A 204 3.80 16.94 0.92
CA VAL A 204 4.76 16.13 1.67
C VAL A 204 6.02 16.94 1.98
N ALA A 205 6.71 16.61 3.06
CA ALA A 205 8.06 17.11 3.31
C ALA A 205 9.10 16.04 2.90
N LEU A 206 10.36 16.45 2.82
CA LEU A 206 11.45 15.50 2.60
C LEU A 206 11.50 14.49 3.76
N PRO A 207 11.73 13.20 3.47
CA PRO A 207 11.75 12.16 4.48
C PRO A 207 12.89 12.35 5.47
N PHE A 208 12.64 11.98 6.71
CA PHE A 208 13.66 11.80 7.73
C PHE A 208 14.08 10.34 7.76
N VAL A 209 15.37 10.12 7.72
CA VAL A 209 15.96 8.77 7.70
C VAL A 209 16.96 8.60 8.82
N LYS A 210 17.06 7.37 9.32
CA LYS A 210 18.06 6.97 10.32
C LYS A 210 18.61 5.61 9.93
N LEU A 211 19.94 5.48 9.95
CA LEU A 211 20.58 4.17 9.72
C LEU A 211 20.21 3.21 10.85
N SER A 212 19.93 1.99 10.48
CA SER A 212 19.79 0.90 11.42
C SER A 212 21.12 0.18 11.59
N HIS A 213 21.36 -0.32 12.81
CA HIS A 213 22.50 -1.21 13.09
C HIS A 213 22.06 -2.67 13.14
N ARG A 214 20.93 -3.00 12.48
CA ARG A 214 20.31 -4.32 12.45
C ARG A 214 20.42 -4.92 11.06
N ASP A 215 20.61 -6.21 10.99
CA ASP A 215 20.70 -6.94 9.69
C ASP A 215 19.34 -7.05 8.99
N ASP A 216 18.22 -6.91 9.73
CA ASP A 216 16.87 -7.06 9.21
C ASP A 216 16.19 -5.74 8.80
N VAL A 217 16.78 -4.60 9.15
CA VAL A 217 16.33 -3.25 8.77
C VAL A 217 17.52 -2.40 8.38
N GLU A 218 17.52 -1.90 7.18
CA GLU A 218 18.58 -1.03 6.67
C GLU A 218 18.39 0.43 7.12
N LEU A 219 17.17 0.92 6.97
CA LEU A 219 16.77 2.30 7.29
C LEU A 219 15.46 2.34 8.05
N PHE A 220 15.36 3.28 8.99
CA PHE A 220 14.10 3.77 9.52
C PHE A 220 13.73 5.06 8.78
N ILE A 221 12.48 5.16 8.32
CA ILE A 221 12.02 6.24 7.45
C ILE A 221 10.74 6.84 8.04
N ILE A 222 10.74 8.16 8.23
CA ILE A 222 9.57 8.93 8.63
C ILE A 222 9.20 9.87 7.51
N ASP A 223 7.97 9.78 7.01
CA ASP A 223 7.43 10.59 5.93
C ASP A 223 6.40 11.61 6.47
N PRO A 224 6.80 12.88 6.69
CA PRO A 224 5.87 13.92 7.11
C PRO A 224 5.01 14.35 5.92
N CYS A 225 3.69 14.24 6.09
CA CYS A 225 2.69 14.65 5.12
C CYS A 225 1.92 15.86 5.65
N THR A 226 1.63 16.84 4.81
CA THR A 226 0.88 18.05 5.18
C THR A 226 -0.43 18.22 4.43
N SER A 227 -0.76 17.28 3.56
CA SER A 227 -2.06 17.14 2.90
C SER A 227 -2.20 15.71 2.36
N LEU A 228 -3.42 15.23 2.18
CA LEU A 228 -3.72 13.99 1.45
C LEU A 228 -3.65 14.19 -0.07
N PHE A 229 -3.86 15.41 -0.53
CA PHE A 229 -4.01 15.76 -1.92
C PHE A 229 -2.73 16.39 -2.46
N GLN A 230 -2.38 16.04 -3.70
CA GLN A 230 -1.29 16.72 -4.41
C GLN A 230 -1.75 18.12 -4.83
N VAL A 231 -0.82 19.07 -4.88
CA VAL A 231 -1.09 20.44 -5.35
C VAL A 231 -1.67 20.45 -6.75
N SER A 232 -1.22 19.55 -7.60
CA SER A 232 -1.72 19.41 -9.00
C SER A 232 -3.18 18.95 -9.09
N SER A 233 -3.76 18.42 -8.01
CA SER A 233 -5.19 18.04 -8.00
C SER A 233 -6.13 19.23 -7.93
N GLY A 234 -5.64 20.39 -7.52
CA GLY A 234 -6.49 21.56 -7.27
C GLY A 234 -7.38 21.47 -6.02
N VAL A 235 -7.31 20.37 -5.28
CA VAL A 235 -8.11 20.16 -4.06
C VAL A 235 -7.52 20.96 -2.92
N GLU A 236 -8.30 21.84 -2.34
CA GLU A 236 -7.97 22.58 -1.12
C GLU A 236 -8.68 21.94 0.08
N ALA A 237 -7.91 21.23 0.91
CA ALA A 237 -8.41 20.64 2.14
C ALA A 237 -7.52 21.07 3.32
N ASP A 238 -8.15 21.57 4.39
CA ASP A 238 -7.40 21.88 5.60
C ASP A 238 -7.01 20.58 6.32
N VAL A 239 -5.73 20.39 6.53
CA VAL A 239 -5.20 19.27 7.31
C VAL A 239 -5.76 19.24 8.73
N GLY A 240 -6.14 20.39 9.27
CA GLY A 240 -6.81 20.53 10.57
C GLY A 240 -8.06 19.68 10.67
N ASP A 241 -8.87 19.64 9.63
CA ASP A 241 -10.12 18.84 9.61
C ASP A 241 -9.85 17.35 9.82
N PHE A 242 -8.79 16.79 9.21
CA PHE A 242 -8.39 15.40 9.40
C PHE A 242 -7.82 15.17 10.80
N LEU A 243 -7.03 16.11 11.31
CA LEU A 243 -6.45 16.00 12.65
C LEU A 243 -7.49 16.12 13.75
N ASP A 244 -8.56 16.89 13.55
CA ASP A 244 -9.65 17.03 14.51
C ASP A 244 -10.52 15.78 14.60
N ARG A 245 -10.66 15.04 13.50
CA ARG A 245 -11.38 13.76 13.43
C ARG A 245 -10.55 12.53 13.78
N ARG A 246 -9.23 12.72 14.00
CA ARG A 246 -8.34 11.59 14.31
C ARG A 246 -8.81 10.81 15.53
N VAL A 247 -8.58 9.51 15.53
CA VAL A 247 -9.00 8.63 16.62
C VAL A 247 -7.79 8.05 17.35
N ARG A 248 -7.92 7.89 18.67
CA ARG A 248 -6.86 7.28 19.48
C ARG A 248 -6.90 5.76 19.33
N ARG A 249 -5.75 5.17 19.04
CA ARG A 249 -5.52 3.72 18.93
C ARG A 249 -4.17 3.36 19.52
N THR A 250 -3.99 2.09 19.88
CA THR A 250 -2.66 1.57 20.19
C THR A 250 -1.98 1.17 18.87
N VAL A 251 -0.82 1.75 18.58
CA VAL A 251 0.02 1.42 17.42
C VAL A 251 1.42 1.16 17.96
N TYR A 252 1.98 0.00 17.64
CA TYR A 252 3.29 -0.43 18.17
C TYR A 252 3.39 -0.45 19.71
N GLY A 253 2.29 -0.73 20.38
CA GLY A 253 2.23 -0.71 21.85
C GLY A 253 2.07 0.68 22.46
N GLU A 254 2.11 1.76 21.65
CA GLU A 254 1.97 3.13 22.12
C GLU A 254 0.57 3.70 21.84
N PRO A 255 -0.02 4.45 22.77
CA PRO A 255 -1.22 5.23 22.52
C PRO A 255 -0.92 6.28 21.46
N SER A 256 -1.55 6.19 20.28
CA SER A 256 -1.25 7.03 19.14
C SER A 256 -2.52 7.51 18.46
N PHE A 257 -2.41 8.49 17.59
CA PHE A 257 -3.52 8.97 16.80
C PHE A 257 -3.43 8.45 15.36
N VAL A 258 -4.53 7.93 14.85
CA VAL A 258 -4.68 7.48 13.48
C VAL A 258 -5.83 8.23 12.82
N MET A 259 -5.87 8.27 11.51
CA MET A 259 -7.02 8.82 10.78
C MET A 259 -8.29 8.04 11.11
N ASP A 260 -9.46 8.69 11.08
CA ASP A 260 -10.73 7.97 11.19
C ASP A 260 -10.96 7.05 9.98
N ARG A 261 -11.94 6.15 10.05
CA ARG A 261 -12.20 5.16 9.01
C ARG A 261 -12.54 5.77 7.65
N THR A 262 -13.31 6.84 7.67
CA THR A 262 -13.73 7.53 6.44
C THR A 262 -12.55 8.22 5.77
N ASP A 263 -11.74 8.94 6.55
CA ASP A 263 -10.54 9.60 6.04
C ASP A 263 -9.50 8.58 5.55
N GLN A 264 -9.38 7.39 6.21
CA GLN A 264 -8.55 6.28 5.72
C GLN A 264 -9.01 5.75 4.35
N LEU A 265 -10.31 5.64 4.12
CA LEU A 265 -10.86 5.23 2.82
C LEU A 265 -10.55 6.26 1.73
N ILE A 266 -10.75 7.56 2.02
CA ILE A 266 -10.42 8.64 1.09
C ILE A 266 -8.94 8.63 0.77
N ASP A 267 -8.08 8.57 1.79
CA ASP A 267 -6.63 8.51 1.62
C ASP A 267 -6.20 7.30 0.77
N ALA A 268 -6.78 6.13 1.02
CA ALA A 268 -6.48 4.92 0.25
C ALA A 268 -6.86 5.07 -1.23
N CYS A 269 -8.04 5.63 -1.54
CA CYS A 269 -8.49 5.87 -2.91
C CYS A 269 -7.62 6.90 -3.63
N VAL A 270 -7.40 8.06 -3.00
CA VAL A 270 -6.63 9.16 -3.57
C VAL A 270 -5.19 8.76 -3.82
N GLN A 271 -4.55 8.12 -2.82
CA GLN A 271 -3.17 7.68 -2.95
C GLN A 271 -3.01 6.59 -4.01
N LEU A 272 -3.93 5.61 -4.06
CA LEU A 272 -3.90 4.55 -5.06
C LEU A 272 -3.98 5.13 -6.48
N HIS A 273 -4.90 6.07 -6.72
CA HIS A 273 -5.03 6.76 -8.00
C HIS A 273 -3.76 7.56 -8.33
N VAL A 274 -3.29 8.40 -7.43
CA VAL A 274 -2.10 9.24 -7.62
C VAL A 274 -0.86 8.39 -7.94
N GLU A 275 -0.61 7.32 -7.20
CA GLU A 275 0.56 6.48 -7.45
C GLU A 275 0.45 5.70 -8.76
N ALA A 276 -0.75 5.21 -9.09
CA ALA A 276 -0.96 4.46 -10.32
C ALA A 276 -0.88 5.32 -11.59
N THR A 277 -1.15 6.62 -11.49
CA THR A 277 -1.30 7.51 -12.65
C THR A 277 -0.21 8.58 -12.75
N THR A 278 0.64 8.75 -11.74
CA THR A 278 1.70 9.77 -11.77
C THR A 278 3.01 9.16 -12.29
N LEU A 279 3.58 9.78 -13.31
CA LEU A 279 4.79 9.33 -13.99
C LEU A 279 5.98 9.10 -13.05
N TYR A 280 6.13 9.90 -11.99
CA TYR A 280 7.17 9.69 -10.98
C TYR A 280 7.10 8.30 -10.32
N TYR A 281 5.89 7.85 -9.92
CA TYR A 281 5.71 6.53 -9.29
C TYR A 281 5.87 5.39 -10.29
N ILE A 282 5.47 5.63 -11.54
CA ILE A 282 5.66 4.68 -12.66
C ILE A 282 7.17 4.46 -12.88
N GLU A 283 7.97 5.53 -12.92
CA GLU A 283 9.43 5.47 -13.12
C GLU A 283 10.16 4.68 -12.01
N ILE A 284 9.68 4.78 -10.77
CA ILE A 284 10.28 4.05 -9.63
C ILE A 284 9.62 2.70 -9.35
N GLY A 285 8.69 2.25 -10.21
CA GLY A 285 8.03 0.95 -10.11
C GLY A 285 7.06 0.79 -8.94
N LYS A 286 6.56 1.90 -8.36
CA LYS A 286 5.61 1.91 -7.24
C LYS A 286 4.14 2.13 -7.66
N ASP A 287 3.86 2.18 -8.96
CA ASP A 287 2.56 2.53 -9.53
C ASP A 287 1.45 1.52 -9.18
N LEU A 288 1.57 0.29 -9.64
CA LEU A 288 0.55 -0.75 -9.47
C LEU A 288 1.01 -1.82 -8.48
N THR A 289 0.52 -1.75 -7.25
CA THR A 289 0.87 -2.69 -6.19
C THR A 289 -0.39 -3.39 -5.65
N LEU A 290 -0.48 -4.71 -5.79
CA LEU A 290 -1.64 -5.50 -5.35
C LEU A 290 -1.97 -5.29 -3.87
N LEU A 291 -0.94 -5.08 -3.03
CA LEU A 291 -1.11 -4.78 -1.60
C LEU A 291 -2.07 -3.61 -1.36
N LYS A 292 -2.01 -2.54 -2.16
CA LYS A 292 -2.86 -1.35 -1.97
C LYS A 292 -4.32 -1.61 -2.37
N PHE A 293 -4.53 -2.33 -3.48
CA PHE A 293 -5.87 -2.75 -3.87
C PHE A 293 -6.49 -3.69 -2.83
N LEU A 294 -5.69 -4.61 -2.29
CA LEU A 294 -6.10 -5.49 -1.21
C LEU A 294 -6.52 -4.69 0.03
N GLU A 295 -5.72 -3.71 0.45
CA GLU A 295 -6.00 -2.88 1.62
C GLU A 295 -7.27 -2.04 1.44
N LEU A 296 -7.44 -1.43 0.27
CA LEU A 296 -8.69 -0.73 -0.07
C LEU A 296 -9.88 -1.69 -0.05
N ALA A 297 -9.75 -2.89 -0.62
CA ALA A 297 -10.80 -3.90 -0.58
C ALA A 297 -11.19 -4.28 0.86
N GLU A 298 -10.22 -4.48 1.76
CA GLU A 298 -10.51 -4.80 3.16
C GLU A 298 -11.12 -3.62 3.93
N LEU A 299 -10.68 -2.39 3.67
CA LEU A 299 -11.31 -1.19 4.25
C LEU A 299 -12.76 -1.03 3.81
N LEU A 300 -13.05 -1.28 2.52
CA LEU A 300 -14.41 -1.24 1.98
C LEU A 300 -15.32 -2.32 2.58
N ARG A 301 -14.81 -3.55 2.77
CA ARG A 301 -15.55 -4.63 3.45
C ARG A 301 -15.86 -4.32 4.90
N ALA A 302 -15.00 -3.54 5.56
CA ALA A 302 -15.17 -3.14 6.95
C ALA A 302 -16.04 -1.88 7.12
N ALA A 303 -16.41 -1.20 6.03
CA ALA A 303 -17.25 -0.01 6.06
C ALA A 303 -18.71 -0.41 6.31
N ASP A 304 -19.32 0.15 7.36
CA ASP A 304 -20.73 0.11 7.62
C ASP A 304 -21.48 1.23 6.86
N GLU A 305 -22.81 1.29 7.00
CA GLU A 305 -23.63 2.30 6.32
C GLU A 305 -23.25 3.72 6.71
N ASP A 306 -22.93 3.97 8.00
CA ASP A 306 -22.57 5.30 8.50
C ASP A 306 -21.27 5.77 7.87
N VAL A 307 -20.26 4.88 7.79
CA VAL A 307 -18.98 5.15 7.12
C VAL A 307 -19.20 5.40 5.63
N ALA A 308 -20.05 4.62 4.97
CA ALA A 308 -20.31 4.77 3.54
C ALA A 308 -21.04 6.07 3.21
N GLU A 309 -21.98 6.51 4.05
CA GLU A 309 -22.68 7.80 3.90
C GLU A 309 -21.72 8.97 4.11
N GLU A 310 -20.95 8.95 5.19
CA GLU A 310 -19.96 9.97 5.49
C GLU A 310 -18.84 10.03 4.45
N PHE A 311 -18.44 8.88 3.89
CA PHE A 311 -17.49 8.80 2.79
C PHE A 311 -18.00 9.55 1.56
N ARG A 312 -19.25 9.31 1.12
CA ARG A 312 -19.86 10.06 0.00
C ARG A 312 -19.84 11.55 0.27
N ARG A 313 -20.31 11.97 1.44
CA ARG A 313 -20.35 13.38 1.82
C ARG A 313 -18.98 14.06 1.78
N ARG A 314 -17.94 13.41 2.31
CA ARG A 314 -16.57 13.97 2.32
C ARG A 314 -15.94 13.97 0.94
N VAL A 315 -16.18 12.95 0.11
CA VAL A 315 -15.72 12.93 -1.28
C VAL A 315 -16.25 14.13 -2.06
N ASP A 316 -17.54 14.46 -1.86
CA ASP A 316 -18.14 15.65 -2.46
C ASP A 316 -17.50 16.95 -1.93
N VAL A 317 -17.29 17.06 -0.61
CA VAL A 317 -16.64 18.23 0.02
C VAL A 317 -15.23 18.46 -0.49
N TYR A 318 -14.48 17.38 -0.71
CA TYR A 318 -13.08 17.46 -1.20
C TYR A 318 -12.96 17.42 -2.72
N ASP A 319 -14.06 17.35 -3.45
CA ASP A 319 -14.07 17.26 -4.92
C ASP A 319 -13.10 16.20 -5.47
N CYS A 320 -13.06 15.02 -4.84
CA CYS A 320 -12.13 13.93 -5.21
C CYS A 320 -12.82 12.70 -5.83
N ALA A 321 -14.06 12.89 -6.33
CA ALA A 321 -14.88 11.81 -6.89
C ALA A 321 -14.18 11.05 -8.04
N GLY A 322 -13.39 11.73 -8.87
CA GLY A 322 -12.65 11.10 -9.98
C GLY A 322 -11.60 10.10 -9.47
N SER A 323 -10.83 10.45 -8.44
CA SER A 323 -9.87 9.54 -7.82
C SER A 323 -10.54 8.34 -7.16
N VAL A 324 -11.69 8.58 -6.52
CA VAL A 324 -12.49 7.53 -5.89
C VAL A 324 -13.07 6.58 -6.94
N ALA A 325 -13.69 7.11 -8.00
CA ALA A 325 -14.24 6.31 -9.11
C ALA A 325 -13.16 5.40 -9.72
N TRP A 326 -11.98 5.94 -9.99
CA TRP A 326 -10.83 5.18 -10.50
C TRP A 326 -10.43 4.04 -9.57
N ALA A 327 -10.27 4.34 -8.28
CA ALA A 327 -9.82 3.38 -7.28
C ALA A 327 -10.86 2.27 -7.06
N LEU A 328 -12.14 2.60 -6.95
CA LEU A 328 -13.24 1.64 -6.79
C LEU A 328 -13.37 0.75 -8.01
N HIS A 329 -13.31 1.31 -9.24
CA HIS A 329 -13.37 0.56 -10.48
C HIS A 329 -12.29 -0.52 -10.55
N HIS A 330 -11.02 -0.16 -10.38
CA HIS A 330 -9.92 -1.10 -10.47
C HIS A 330 -9.87 -2.09 -9.31
N THR A 331 -10.31 -1.67 -8.12
CA THR A 331 -10.45 -2.60 -6.98
C THR A 331 -11.52 -3.64 -7.25
N ALA A 332 -12.66 -3.26 -7.86
CA ALA A 332 -13.72 -4.19 -8.22
C ALA A 332 -13.30 -5.22 -9.27
N LEU A 333 -12.37 -4.88 -10.19
CA LEU A 333 -11.80 -5.85 -11.14
C LEU A 333 -11.02 -6.97 -10.45
N LEU A 334 -10.32 -6.65 -9.35
CA LEU A 334 -9.48 -7.60 -8.61
C LEU A 334 -10.24 -8.30 -7.47
N TYR A 335 -11.14 -7.57 -6.80
CA TYR A 335 -11.91 -8.00 -5.64
C TYR A 335 -13.38 -7.59 -5.82
N PRO A 336 -14.14 -8.25 -6.72
CA PRO A 336 -15.50 -7.85 -7.09
C PRO A 336 -16.49 -7.88 -5.93
N ASP A 337 -16.19 -8.67 -4.90
CA ASP A 337 -16.98 -8.78 -3.68
C ASP A 337 -16.72 -7.66 -2.64
N ALA A 338 -15.69 -6.84 -2.86
CA ALA A 338 -15.24 -5.86 -1.87
C ALA A 338 -15.92 -4.50 -2.00
N VAL A 339 -16.32 -4.13 -3.21
CA VAL A 339 -16.91 -2.81 -3.48
C VAL A 339 -18.43 -2.90 -3.34
N PRO A 340 -19.04 -2.29 -2.30
CA PRO A 340 -20.49 -2.25 -2.17
C PRO A 340 -21.15 -1.59 -3.40
N ALA A 341 -22.23 -2.18 -3.91
CA ALA A 341 -22.94 -1.64 -5.08
C ALA A 341 -23.34 -0.16 -4.90
N ALA A 342 -23.80 0.20 -3.71
CA ALA A 342 -24.15 1.59 -3.39
C ALA A 342 -22.98 2.57 -3.51
N LEU A 343 -21.73 2.13 -3.30
CA LEU A 343 -20.56 2.97 -3.52
C LEU A 343 -20.14 2.96 -5.00
N ALA A 344 -20.19 1.83 -5.67
CA ALA A 344 -19.89 1.73 -7.10
C ALA A 344 -20.84 2.60 -7.93
N ASP A 345 -22.15 2.53 -7.64
CA ASP A 345 -23.19 3.32 -8.31
C ASP A 345 -23.11 4.83 -7.99
N GLY A 346 -22.62 5.15 -6.77
CA GLY A 346 -22.46 6.53 -6.32
C GLY A 346 -21.27 7.26 -6.97
N PHE A 347 -20.28 6.54 -7.47
CA PHE A 347 -19.08 7.10 -8.10
C PHE A 347 -18.84 6.48 -9.49
N PRO A 348 -19.72 6.75 -10.48
CA PRO A 348 -19.52 6.23 -11.82
C PRO A 348 -18.28 6.85 -12.48
N VAL A 349 -17.59 6.06 -13.28
CA VAL A 349 -16.52 6.57 -14.13
C VAL A 349 -17.14 7.43 -15.24
N ALA A 350 -16.91 8.74 -15.19
CA ALA A 350 -17.52 9.69 -16.12
C ALA A 350 -16.99 9.55 -17.54
N ASP A 351 -15.71 9.30 -17.68
CA ASP A 351 -15.04 9.03 -18.98
C ASP A 351 -14.11 7.80 -18.81
N ALA A 352 -14.43 6.75 -19.54
CA ALA A 352 -13.64 5.52 -19.54
C ALA A 352 -12.19 5.73 -19.96
N ALA A 353 -11.91 6.77 -20.76
CA ALA A 353 -10.55 7.11 -21.18
C ALA A 353 -9.63 7.45 -19.98
N THR A 354 -10.18 8.06 -18.92
CA THR A 354 -9.40 8.45 -17.73
C THR A 354 -8.87 7.25 -16.93
N LEU A 355 -9.43 6.07 -17.12
CA LEU A 355 -8.96 4.84 -16.47
C LEU A 355 -7.56 4.42 -16.92
N ASP A 356 -7.19 4.77 -18.15
CA ASP A 356 -5.90 4.42 -18.74
C ASP A 356 -4.95 5.61 -18.88
N GLU A 357 -5.28 6.76 -18.29
CA GLU A 357 -4.43 7.95 -18.33
C GLU A 357 -3.37 7.94 -17.25
N TYR A 358 -2.20 8.47 -17.58
CA TYR A 358 -1.13 8.78 -16.63
C TYR A 358 -0.43 10.07 -17.04
N GLY A 359 0.22 10.74 -16.08
CA GLY A 359 0.79 12.05 -16.38
C GLY A 359 1.95 12.45 -15.49
N ALA A 360 2.54 13.59 -15.83
CA ALA A 360 3.57 14.26 -15.05
C ALA A 360 2.97 15.43 -14.25
N PHE A 361 3.76 15.94 -13.28
CA PHE A 361 3.36 17.09 -12.46
C PHE A 361 3.22 18.41 -13.25
N ASP A 362 3.68 18.45 -14.49
CA ASP A 362 3.56 19.58 -15.40
C ASP A 362 2.24 19.57 -16.20
N GLY A 363 1.37 18.59 -15.97
CA GLY A 363 0.07 18.47 -16.61
C GLY A 363 0.09 17.73 -17.95
N GLN A 364 1.22 17.17 -18.38
CA GLN A 364 1.24 16.31 -19.55
C GLN A 364 0.52 15.00 -19.25
N VAL A 365 -0.42 14.62 -20.13
CA VAL A 365 -1.21 13.38 -20.02
C VAL A 365 -0.84 12.43 -21.15
N HIS A 366 -0.61 11.19 -20.79
CA HIS A 366 -0.34 10.06 -21.66
C HIS A 366 -1.40 8.99 -21.44
N ARG A 367 -1.46 7.99 -22.31
CA ARG A 367 -2.42 6.88 -22.20
C ARG A 367 -1.72 5.55 -22.38
N TRP A 368 -2.11 4.57 -21.56
CA TRP A 368 -1.68 3.20 -21.72
C TRP A 368 -2.36 2.53 -22.92
N GLU A 369 -1.60 1.72 -23.65
CA GLU A 369 -2.13 0.89 -24.74
C GLU A 369 -2.66 -0.46 -24.24
N SER A 370 -2.06 -0.99 -23.17
CA SER A 370 -2.46 -2.26 -22.55
C SER A 370 -3.49 -2.06 -21.45
N ASP A 371 -4.37 -3.04 -21.27
CA ASP A 371 -5.37 -3.01 -20.21
C ASP A 371 -4.74 -3.10 -18.81
N PHE A 372 -5.52 -2.68 -17.80
CA PHE A 372 -5.09 -2.62 -16.41
C PHE A 372 -4.57 -3.96 -15.86
N THR A 373 -5.30 -5.06 -16.11
CA THR A 373 -4.95 -6.38 -15.58
C THR A 373 -3.64 -6.88 -16.16
N THR A 374 -3.44 -6.70 -17.47
CA THR A 374 -2.18 -7.00 -18.14
C THR A 374 -1.04 -6.19 -17.53
N ARG A 375 -1.21 -4.89 -17.34
CA ARG A 375 -0.19 -4.02 -16.72
C ARG A 375 0.13 -4.43 -15.28
N LEU A 376 -0.88 -4.75 -14.48
CA LEU A 376 -0.69 -5.16 -13.09
C LEU A 376 0.27 -6.36 -12.98
N PHE A 377 0.08 -7.36 -13.82
CA PHE A 377 0.84 -8.60 -13.78
C PHE A 377 2.05 -8.64 -14.74
N ASP A 378 2.30 -7.62 -15.57
CA ASP A 378 3.50 -7.55 -16.39
C ASP A 378 4.69 -6.94 -15.60
N PRO A 379 5.77 -7.69 -15.35
CA PRO A 379 6.99 -7.14 -14.74
C PRO A 379 7.63 -6.02 -15.53
N ALA A 380 7.43 -6.03 -16.84
CA ALA A 380 8.05 -5.08 -17.79
C ALA A 380 7.07 -3.97 -18.24
N ARG A 381 5.94 -3.77 -17.54
CA ARG A 381 4.88 -2.82 -17.92
C ARG A 381 5.35 -1.39 -18.24
N ASN A 382 6.45 -0.97 -17.64
CA ASN A 382 6.99 0.39 -17.77
C ASN A 382 8.09 0.52 -18.82
N LYS A 383 8.43 -0.56 -19.57
CA LYS A 383 9.52 -0.59 -20.56
C LYS A 383 9.30 0.40 -21.70
N ASP A 384 8.05 0.61 -22.09
CA ASP A 384 7.67 1.45 -23.21
C ASP A 384 7.37 2.92 -22.79
N VAL A 385 7.47 3.23 -21.49
CA VAL A 385 7.28 4.58 -20.98
C VAL A 385 8.52 5.43 -21.25
N THR A 386 8.43 6.29 -22.27
CA THR A 386 9.51 7.18 -22.71
C THR A 386 9.52 8.53 -22.00
N ALA A 387 8.36 8.97 -21.52
CA ALA A 387 8.21 10.21 -20.76
C ALA A 387 9.01 10.16 -19.44
N ARG A 388 9.42 11.34 -18.94
CA ARG A 388 10.19 11.47 -17.70
C ARG A 388 9.56 12.51 -16.79
N SER A 389 9.44 12.17 -15.50
CA SER A 389 8.87 13.07 -14.50
C SER A 389 9.79 14.24 -14.15
N ASN A 390 11.10 14.09 -14.36
CA ASN A 390 12.14 15.06 -13.96
C ASN A 390 12.10 15.47 -12.49
N VAL A 391 11.49 14.70 -11.62
CA VAL A 391 11.41 14.95 -10.19
C VAL A 391 12.78 14.67 -9.55
N PRO A 392 13.44 15.66 -8.95
CA PRO A 392 14.65 15.43 -8.18
C PRO A 392 14.26 14.86 -6.80
N GLY A 393 14.96 13.85 -6.34
CA GLY A 393 14.71 13.35 -5.00
C GLY A 393 15.17 11.92 -4.75
N PRO A 394 14.85 11.39 -3.58
CA PRO A 394 15.18 10.03 -3.27
C PRO A 394 14.45 9.13 -4.26
N ARG A 395 15.21 8.50 -5.16
CA ARG A 395 14.72 7.28 -5.79
C ARG A 395 14.70 6.26 -4.66
N ALA A 396 13.52 5.88 -4.21
CA ALA A 396 13.41 4.85 -3.20
C ALA A 396 14.22 3.64 -3.67
N ALA A 397 15.11 3.16 -2.83
CA ALA A 397 15.67 1.82 -3.03
C ALA A 397 14.47 0.86 -2.98
N VAL A 398 14.28 0.15 -4.07
CA VAL A 398 13.22 -0.87 -4.24
C VAL A 398 13.55 -2.08 -3.38
#